data_962918a44384609cb4ee26c6e70a6963
#
_entry.id   962918a44384609cb4ee26c6e70a6963
#
_cell.length_a   1.000
_cell.length_b   1.000
_cell.length_c   1.000
_cell.angle_alpha   90.00
_cell.angle_beta   90.00
_cell.angle_gamma   90.00
#
_symmetry.space_group_name_H-M   'P 1'
#
loop_
_entity.id
_entity.type
_entity.pdbx_description
1 polymer ?
#
loop_
_entity_poly.entity_id
_entity_poly.type
_entity_poly.pdbx_seq_one_letter_code
_entity_poly.pdbx_strand_id
1 'polypeptide(L)'
;PYARTLKGKDSNDQLLSYHYRGETRKMAFKTLHNGMNLGISTPESSLYAERDRILISIIFLIFFFSLITSIVAVLLANWIIVPLKSINAAARRIGEGNYNQLLAITHNDELGELAQNMNRTMIKMKEMVQQLKAQALEDKLTSILNSTAYEQHIMTINQRIASHDPQLAFSVLMIDVNGLKGINDQFGHAMGDELLCRTVQFIKSIYTHSPIFRIGGDEFLVLIQGEDYQNRFTLLEKIKPCNKKRNYQQERPWEQLAFAAGMSDYQPGTDTSYQDIFLRADTTMYKSKKSAEGPSIR
;
A
#
# COMPACT_ATOMS: atom_id res chain seq x y z
N PRO A 1 -41.83 66.23 51.46
CA PRO A 1 -41.46 66.48 50.04
C PRO A 1 -42.28 65.64 49.10
N TYR A 2 -42.70 64.39 49.43
CA TYR A 2 -43.35 63.43 48.52
C TYR A 2 -44.85 63.77 48.28
N ALA A 3 -45.53 64.45 49.24
CA ALA A 3 -46.95 64.81 49.09
C ALA A 3 -47.18 65.84 47.97
N ARG A 4 -46.15 66.63 47.55
CA ARG A 4 -46.27 67.59 46.44
C ARG A 4 -46.18 67.02 45.07
N THR A 5 -45.53 65.90 44.91
CA THR A 5 -45.39 65.24 43.60
C THR A 5 -46.64 64.45 43.18
N LEU A 6 -47.54 64.14 44.12
CA LEU A 6 -48.74 63.42 43.91
C LEU A 6 -49.96 64.31 43.53
N LYS A 7 -49.84 65.64 43.68
CA LYS A 7 -50.90 66.61 43.43
C LYS A 7 -50.94 67.04 41.95
N GLY A 8 -51.22 66.15 41.02
CA GLY A 8 -51.37 66.61 39.64
C GLY A 8 -51.40 65.53 38.56
N LYS A 9 -51.57 64.29 38.91
CA LYS A 9 -51.76 63.25 37.91
C LYS A 9 -52.96 62.35 38.22
N ASP A 10 -54.10 62.72 37.62
CA ASP A 10 -55.21 61.82 37.45
C ASP A 10 -54.78 60.68 36.53
N SER A 11 -54.44 59.56 37.11
CA SER A 11 -54.48 58.26 36.40
C SER A 11 -54.24 57.10 37.39
N ASN A 12 -55.21 56.23 37.33
CA ASN A 12 -55.38 55.05 38.14
C ASN A 12 -54.35 53.95 37.82
N ASP A 13 -53.13 54.03 38.10
CA ASP A 13 -52.04 53.02 38.12
C ASP A 13 -50.71 53.66 37.85
N GLN A 14 -50.21 54.43 38.80
CA GLN A 14 -48.77 54.94 38.64
C GLN A 14 -47.88 54.27 39.63
N LEU A 15 -46.89 53.56 39.11
CA LEU A 15 -45.70 53.08 39.83
C LEU A 15 -44.72 54.25 39.96
N LEU A 16 -44.46 54.71 41.17
CA LEU A 16 -43.49 55.74 41.45
C LEU A 16 -42.21 55.10 42.01
N SER A 17 -41.07 55.44 41.43
CA SER A 17 -39.76 55.02 41.96
C SER A 17 -39.19 56.17 42.79
N TYR A 18 -38.74 55.89 44.02
CA TYR A 18 -38.09 56.87 44.92
C TYR A 18 -36.98 56.21 45.71
N HIS A 19 -36.04 57.06 46.17
CA HIS A 19 -34.90 56.62 46.99
C HIS A 19 -35.19 56.90 48.46
N TYR A 20 -35.09 55.85 49.30
CA TYR A 20 -35.30 55.98 50.73
C TYR A 20 -34.31 55.11 51.51
N ARG A 21 -33.56 55.72 52.44
CA ARG A 21 -32.52 55.04 53.24
C ARG A 21 -31.51 54.27 52.45
N GLY A 22 -31.09 54.73 51.25
CA GLY A 22 -30.09 54.10 50.43
C GLY A 22 -30.64 53.02 49.50
N GLU A 23 -31.96 52.74 49.51
CA GLU A 23 -32.58 51.75 48.64
C GLU A 23 -33.58 52.41 47.67
N THR A 24 -33.61 51.94 46.43
CA THR A 24 -34.63 52.29 45.47
C THR A 24 -35.89 51.49 45.78
N ARG A 25 -37.03 52.17 45.96
CA ARG A 25 -38.33 51.58 46.27
C ARG A 25 -39.35 51.96 45.20
N LYS A 26 -40.20 51.02 44.85
CA LYS A 26 -41.39 51.27 44.00
C LYS A 26 -42.63 51.32 44.83
N MET A 27 -43.45 52.34 44.59
CA MET A 27 -44.71 52.56 45.29
C MET A 27 -45.85 52.60 44.29
N ALA A 28 -46.82 51.74 44.51
CA ALA A 28 -48.16 51.85 43.86
C ALA A 28 -49.09 52.59 44.82
N PHE A 29 -49.86 53.53 44.33
CA PHE A 29 -50.82 54.21 45.14
C PHE A 29 -52.18 54.28 44.45
N LYS A 30 -53.27 54.29 45.27
CA LYS A 30 -54.64 54.43 44.86
C LYS A 30 -55.31 55.44 45.71
N THR A 31 -55.96 56.38 45.10
CA THR A 31 -56.86 57.37 45.79
C THR A 31 -58.18 56.71 46.17
N LEU A 32 -58.49 56.72 47.44
CA LEU A 32 -59.80 56.24 48.00
C LEU A 32 -60.91 57.25 47.82
N HIS A 33 -62.20 56.83 47.89
CA HIS A 33 -63.35 57.67 47.73
C HIS A 33 -63.44 58.82 48.75
N ASN A 34 -62.76 58.73 49.90
CA ASN A 34 -62.69 59.75 50.92
C ASN A 34 -61.52 60.74 50.71
N GLY A 35 -60.81 60.72 49.55
CA GLY A 35 -59.70 61.59 49.20
C GLY A 35 -58.36 61.19 49.79
N MET A 36 -58.27 60.08 50.53
CA MET A 36 -57.04 59.58 51.09
C MET A 36 -56.29 58.72 50.03
N ASN A 37 -54.96 58.84 49.98
CA ASN A 37 -54.10 58.02 49.13
C ASN A 37 -53.57 56.85 49.93
N LEU A 38 -53.88 55.62 49.50
CA LEU A 38 -53.26 54.38 49.99
C LEU A 38 -52.07 54.05 49.11
N GLY A 39 -50.86 53.98 49.69
CA GLY A 39 -49.66 53.63 48.99
C GLY A 39 -48.97 52.36 49.56
N ILE A 40 -48.68 51.39 48.71
CA ILE A 40 -47.86 50.20 49.05
C ILE A 40 -46.50 50.41 48.47
N SER A 41 -45.47 50.37 49.33
CA SER A 41 -44.07 50.54 48.93
C SER A 41 -43.29 49.28 49.17
N THR A 42 -42.61 48.82 48.14
CA THR A 42 -41.77 47.61 48.15
C THR A 42 -40.36 47.94 47.65
N PRO A 43 -39.29 47.45 48.26
CA PRO A 43 -37.92 47.56 47.69
C PRO A 43 -37.86 46.99 46.29
N GLU A 44 -37.18 47.69 45.39
CA GLU A 44 -37.04 47.24 44.00
C GLU A 44 -36.27 45.90 43.93
N SER A 45 -35.30 45.67 44.81
CA SER A 45 -34.54 44.43 44.96
C SER A 45 -35.44 43.21 45.23
N SER A 46 -36.50 43.41 46.10
CA SER A 46 -37.43 42.30 46.41
C SER A 46 -38.41 42.00 45.28
N LEU A 47 -38.77 43.02 44.50
CA LEU A 47 -39.67 42.83 43.32
C LEU A 47 -38.97 42.01 42.22
N TYR A 48 -37.67 42.17 42.06
CA TYR A 48 -36.93 41.48 41.00
C TYR A 48 -36.15 40.24 41.48
N ALA A 49 -36.07 40.02 42.81
CA ALA A 49 -35.30 38.90 43.37
C ALA A 49 -35.70 37.54 42.84
N GLU A 50 -37.00 37.27 42.65
CA GLU A 50 -37.47 36.01 42.07
C GLU A 50 -37.14 35.89 40.57
N ARG A 51 -37.31 36.99 39.84
CA ARG A 51 -36.93 37.04 38.40
C ARG A 51 -35.47 36.76 38.22
N ASP A 52 -34.61 37.41 39.03
CA ASP A 52 -33.14 37.26 38.92
C ASP A 52 -32.70 35.85 39.31
N ARG A 53 -33.35 35.24 40.31
CA ARG A 53 -33.15 33.82 40.66
C ARG A 53 -33.53 32.88 39.51
N ILE A 54 -34.67 33.12 38.87
CA ILE A 54 -35.11 32.34 37.73
C ILE A 54 -34.15 32.50 36.55
N LEU A 55 -33.71 33.74 36.25
CA LEU A 55 -32.78 34.01 35.15
C LEU A 55 -31.45 33.30 35.38
N ILE A 56 -30.87 33.37 36.61
CA ILE A 56 -29.66 32.66 36.95
C ILE A 56 -29.83 31.16 36.80
N SER A 57 -30.95 30.62 37.26
CA SER A 57 -31.26 29.18 37.09
C SER A 57 -31.34 28.75 35.63
N ILE A 58 -31.99 29.57 34.78
CA ILE A 58 -32.04 29.33 33.36
C ILE A 58 -30.67 29.37 32.68
N ILE A 59 -29.87 30.37 33.00
CA ILE A 59 -28.48 30.51 32.51
C ILE A 59 -27.64 29.29 32.91
N PHE A 60 -27.77 28.88 34.17
CA PHE A 60 -27.08 27.69 34.66
C PHE A 60 -27.51 26.41 33.94
N LEU A 61 -28.82 26.26 33.69
CA LEU A 61 -29.36 25.12 32.98
C LEU A 61 -28.89 25.07 31.53
N ILE A 62 -28.86 26.22 30.85
CA ILE A 62 -28.37 26.32 29.47
C ILE A 62 -26.88 25.94 29.40
N PHE A 63 -26.08 26.49 30.35
CA PHE A 63 -24.66 26.16 30.44
C PHE A 63 -24.43 24.66 30.69
N PHE A 64 -25.17 24.06 31.61
CA PHE A 64 -25.11 22.66 31.94
C PHE A 64 -25.42 21.74 30.75
N PHE A 65 -26.53 22.02 30.06
CA PHE A 65 -26.90 21.27 28.87
C PHE A 65 -25.92 21.48 27.71
N SER A 66 -25.41 22.69 27.53
CA SER A 66 -24.36 22.97 26.54
C SER A 66 -23.07 22.19 26.83
N LEU A 67 -22.68 22.07 28.09
CA LEU A 67 -21.52 21.29 28.49
C LEU A 67 -21.73 19.79 28.20
N ILE A 68 -22.91 19.26 28.57
CA ILE A 68 -23.24 17.85 28.31
C ILE A 68 -23.24 17.56 26.81
N THR A 69 -23.89 18.38 26.00
CA THR A 69 -23.93 18.18 24.54
C THR A 69 -22.53 18.26 23.91
N SER A 70 -21.68 19.14 24.40
CA SER A 70 -20.29 19.23 23.95
C SER A 70 -19.50 17.96 24.27
N ILE A 71 -19.65 17.44 25.50
CA ILE A 71 -18.98 16.18 25.91
C ILE A 71 -19.48 15.01 25.04
N VAL A 72 -20.80 14.87 24.87
CA VAL A 72 -21.39 13.82 24.04
C VAL A 72 -20.91 13.92 22.59
N ALA A 73 -20.84 15.13 22.03
CA ALA A 73 -20.35 15.35 20.67
C ALA A 73 -18.88 14.89 20.50
N VAL A 74 -18.02 15.21 21.46
CA VAL A 74 -16.60 14.76 21.44
C VAL A 74 -16.51 13.24 21.57
N LEU A 75 -17.29 12.64 22.44
CA LEU A 75 -17.30 11.17 22.60
C LEU A 75 -17.75 10.48 21.31
N LEU A 76 -18.83 10.93 20.69
CA LEU A 76 -19.33 10.40 19.42
C LEU A 76 -18.32 10.60 18.29
N ALA A 77 -17.65 11.77 18.24
CA ALA A 77 -16.63 12.03 17.24
C ALA A 77 -15.48 11.03 17.36
N ASN A 78 -14.98 10.77 18.55
CA ASN A 78 -13.87 9.84 18.76
C ASN A 78 -14.29 8.37 18.58
N TRP A 79 -15.49 8.01 18.96
CA TRP A 79 -15.95 6.63 18.95
C TRP A 79 -16.46 6.16 17.58
N ILE A 80 -17.03 7.06 16.77
CA ILE A 80 -17.61 6.72 15.47
C ILE A 80 -16.85 7.37 14.32
N ILE A 81 -16.62 8.70 14.37
CA ILE A 81 -16.09 9.44 13.21
C ILE A 81 -14.62 9.09 12.92
N VAL A 82 -13.81 8.98 13.97
CA VAL A 82 -12.38 8.67 13.79
C VAL A 82 -12.17 7.27 13.19
N PRO A 83 -12.77 6.18 13.71
CA PRO A 83 -12.68 4.86 13.09
C PRO A 83 -13.22 4.82 11.66
N LEU A 84 -14.34 5.47 11.40
CA LEU A 84 -14.95 5.52 10.06
C LEU A 84 -14.01 6.21 9.04
N LYS A 85 -13.34 7.30 9.45
CA LYS A 85 -12.33 7.97 8.63
C LYS A 85 -11.13 7.04 8.33
N SER A 86 -10.70 6.25 9.29
CA SER A 86 -9.59 5.30 9.09
C SER A 86 -9.97 4.18 8.10
N ILE A 87 -11.20 3.66 8.19
CA ILE A 87 -11.73 2.67 7.25
C ILE A 87 -11.83 3.26 5.83
N ASN A 88 -12.36 4.48 5.70
CA ASN A 88 -12.45 5.15 4.41
C ASN A 88 -11.06 5.43 3.80
N ALA A 89 -10.11 5.85 4.61
CA ALA A 89 -8.72 6.03 4.16
C ALA A 89 -8.07 4.70 3.69
N ALA A 90 -8.38 3.58 4.36
CA ALA A 90 -7.94 2.27 3.93
C ALA A 90 -8.60 1.85 2.60
N ALA A 91 -9.91 2.08 2.43
CA ALA A 91 -10.62 1.83 1.17
C ALA A 91 -9.99 2.59 0.00
N ARG A 92 -9.64 3.86 0.23
CA ARG A 92 -8.95 4.67 -0.78
C ARG A 92 -7.57 4.10 -1.14
N ARG A 93 -6.76 3.70 -0.14
CA ARG A 93 -5.45 3.06 -0.38
C ARG A 93 -5.56 1.77 -1.17
N ILE A 94 -6.62 0.96 -0.93
CA ILE A 94 -6.91 -0.22 -1.74
C ILE A 94 -7.12 0.18 -3.20
N GLY A 95 -7.90 1.22 -3.47
CA GLY A 95 -8.12 1.75 -4.83
C GLY A 95 -6.84 2.25 -5.50
N GLU A 96 -5.87 2.70 -4.72
CA GLU A 96 -4.54 3.14 -5.17
C GLU A 96 -3.53 1.97 -5.29
N GLY A 97 -3.95 0.73 -5.04
CA GLY A 97 -3.10 -0.47 -5.14
C GLY A 97 -2.20 -0.72 -3.93
N ASN A 98 -2.40 -0.04 -2.81
CA ASN A 98 -1.60 -0.22 -1.59
C ASN A 98 -2.34 -1.13 -0.59
N TYR A 99 -1.95 -2.39 -0.55
CA TYR A 99 -2.54 -3.45 0.31
C TYR A 99 -1.70 -3.79 1.54
N ASN A 100 -0.62 -3.04 1.84
CA ASN A 100 0.36 -3.48 2.85
C ASN A 100 0.04 -3.05 4.27
N GLN A 101 -0.85 -2.09 4.48
CA GLN A 101 -1.13 -1.52 5.79
C GLN A 101 -2.52 -1.91 6.27
N LEU A 102 -2.58 -2.84 7.22
CA LEU A 102 -3.83 -3.28 7.85
C LEU A 102 -4.39 -2.22 8.81
N LEU A 103 -5.71 -2.24 8.98
CA LEU A 103 -6.42 -1.44 9.98
C LEU A 103 -6.22 -2.00 11.38
N ALA A 104 -5.99 -1.12 12.36
CA ALA A 104 -6.03 -1.51 13.76
C ALA A 104 -7.48 -1.81 14.18
N ILE A 105 -7.70 -2.96 14.81
CA ILE A 105 -9.01 -3.36 15.34
C ILE A 105 -9.07 -2.89 16.79
N THR A 106 -9.77 -1.79 17.02
CA THR A 106 -9.87 -1.14 18.34
C THR A 106 -11.25 -1.30 18.98
N HIS A 107 -12.23 -1.84 18.24
CA HIS A 107 -13.62 -1.94 18.64
C HIS A 107 -14.10 -3.39 18.57
N ASN A 108 -14.99 -3.79 19.50
CA ASN A 108 -15.64 -5.10 19.54
C ASN A 108 -17.14 -4.98 19.15
N ASP A 109 -17.44 -4.10 18.20
CA ASP A 109 -18.76 -3.81 17.66
C ASP A 109 -18.76 -3.96 16.13
N GLU A 110 -19.79 -3.48 15.45
CA GLU A 110 -19.94 -3.54 14.00
C GLU A 110 -18.80 -2.81 13.26
N LEU A 111 -18.20 -1.79 13.88
CA LEU A 111 -17.02 -1.09 13.32
C LEU A 111 -15.77 -1.98 13.38
N GLY A 112 -15.61 -2.74 14.46
CA GLY A 112 -14.55 -3.72 14.58
C GLY A 112 -14.70 -4.86 13.58
N GLU A 113 -15.92 -5.37 13.39
CA GLU A 113 -16.23 -6.39 12.37
C GLU A 113 -15.96 -5.87 10.96
N LEU A 114 -16.35 -4.62 10.66
CA LEU A 114 -16.06 -3.98 9.38
C LEU A 114 -14.55 -3.85 9.14
N ALA A 115 -13.79 -3.45 10.16
CA ALA A 115 -12.33 -3.37 10.05
C ALA A 115 -11.69 -4.74 9.79
N GLN A 116 -12.19 -5.82 10.44
CA GLN A 116 -11.74 -7.18 10.19
C GLN A 116 -12.04 -7.64 8.77
N ASN A 117 -13.27 -7.41 8.29
CA ASN A 117 -13.67 -7.79 6.94
C ASN A 117 -12.86 -7.04 5.89
N MET A 118 -12.55 -5.76 6.13
CA MET A 118 -11.68 -4.97 5.29
C MET A 118 -10.25 -5.54 5.26
N ASN A 119 -9.68 -5.89 6.42
CA ASN A 119 -8.37 -6.51 6.50
C ASN A 119 -8.30 -7.85 5.75
N ARG A 120 -9.33 -8.70 5.87
CA ARG A 120 -9.43 -9.96 5.10
C ARG A 120 -9.47 -9.70 3.60
N THR A 121 -10.20 -8.68 3.16
CA THR A 121 -10.27 -8.28 1.76
C THR A 121 -8.91 -7.81 1.25
N MET A 122 -8.19 -6.99 2.03
CA MET A 122 -6.84 -6.52 1.68
C MET A 122 -5.86 -7.68 1.52
N ILE A 123 -5.87 -8.65 2.44
CA ILE A 123 -5.02 -9.85 2.36
C ILE A 123 -5.31 -10.64 1.08
N LYS A 124 -6.58 -10.94 0.81
CA LYS A 124 -6.99 -11.66 -0.41
C LYS A 124 -6.59 -10.92 -1.69
N MET A 125 -6.76 -9.59 -1.71
CA MET A 125 -6.38 -8.77 -2.84
C MET A 125 -4.87 -8.81 -3.08
N LYS A 126 -4.06 -8.72 -2.01
CA LYS A 126 -2.60 -8.86 -2.06
C LYS A 126 -2.18 -10.21 -2.63
N GLU A 127 -2.75 -11.30 -2.13
CA GLU A 127 -2.49 -12.66 -2.61
C GLU A 127 -2.87 -12.80 -4.10
N MET A 128 -4.04 -12.29 -4.49
CA MET A 128 -4.50 -12.34 -5.89
C MET A 128 -3.56 -11.56 -6.82
N VAL A 129 -3.13 -10.36 -6.42
CA VAL A 129 -2.16 -9.55 -7.20
C VAL A 129 -0.81 -10.26 -7.30
N GLN A 130 -0.34 -10.91 -6.23
CA GLN A 130 0.89 -11.71 -6.27
C GLN A 130 0.75 -12.92 -7.21
N GLN A 131 -0.36 -13.64 -7.15
CA GLN A 131 -0.63 -14.75 -8.06
C GLN A 131 -0.69 -14.30 -9.53
N LEU A 132 -1.37 -13.18 -9.81
CA LEU A 132 -1.43 -12.62 -11.17
C LEU A 132 -0.05 -12.21 -11.68
N LYS A 133 0.78 -11.59 -10.81
CA LYS A 133 2.17 -11.26 -11.16
C LYS A 133 3.00 -12.50 -11.44
N ALA A 134 2.91 -13.53 -10.61
CA ALA A 134 3.61 -14.78 -10.83
C ALA A 134 3.16 -15.43 -12.16
N GLN A 135 1.84 -15.52 -12.42
CA GLN A 135 1.34 -16.04 -13.69
C GLN A 135 1.77 -15.23 -14.92
N ALA A 136 1.92 -13.90 -14.78
CA ALA A 136 2.38 -13.03 -15.86
C ALA A 136 3.88 -13.06 -16.11
N LEU A 137 4.69 -13.38 -15.10
CA LEU A 137 6.14 -13.25 -15.14
C LEU A 137 6.91 -14.59 -15.07
N GLU A 138 6.22 -15.70 -14.80
CA GLU A 138 6.83 -17.03 -14.75
C GLU A 138 6.49 -17.86 -16.00
N ASP A 139 7.41 -18.71 -16.39
CA ASP A 139 7.19 -19.75 -17.41
C ASP A 139 6.42 -20.92 -16.79
N LYS A 140 5.31 -21.31 -17.40
CA LYS A 140 4.39 -22.33 -16.87
C LYS A 140 5.00 -23.72 -16.75
N LEU A 141 5.96 -24.06 -17.62
CA LEU A 141 6.60 -25.37 -17.61
C LEU A 141 7.70 -25.45 -16.57
N THR A 142 8.56 -24.45 -16.54
CA THR A 142 9.82 -24.51 -15.79
C THR A 142 9.80 -23.74 -14.48
N SER A 143 8.77 -22.93 -14.24
CA SER A 143 8.63 -22.08 -13.03
C SER A 143 9.86 -21.19 -12.78
N ILE A 144 10.51 -20.74 -13.85
CA ILE A 144 11.46 -19.64 -13.84
C ILE A 144 10.84 -18.41 -14.48
N LEU A 145 11.55 -17.30 -14.49
CA LEU A 145 11.07 -16.07 -15.11
C LEU A 145 10.92 -16.25 -16.64
N ASN A 146 9.85 -15.69 -17.21
CA ASN A 146 9.56 -15.75 -18.63
C ASN A 146 10.17 -14.56 -19.40
N SER A 147 9.92 -14.49 -20.72
CA SER A 147 10.38 -13.41 -21.59
C SER A 147 9.86 -12.03 -21.18
N THR A 148 8.65 -11.92 -20.64
CA THR A 148 8.09 -10.66 -20.15
C THR A 148 8.87 -10.14 -18.92
N ALA A 149 9.21 -11.02 -17.99
CA ALA A 149 10.06 -10.69 -16.86
C ALA A 149 11.47 -10.29 -17.30
N TYR A 150 12.01 -10.98 -18.30
CA TYR A 150 13.29 -10.65 -18.90
C TYR A 150 13.32 -9.23 -19.47
N GLU A 151 12.32 -8.84 -20.26
CA GLU A 151 12.21 -7.47 -20.80
C GLU A 151 12.17 -6.39 -19.72
N GLN A 152 11.44 -6.62 -18.61
CA GLN A 152 11.41 -5.71 -17.48
C GLN A 152 12.78 -5.54 -16.81
N HIS A 153 13.54 -6.63 -16.65
CA HIS A 153 14.90 -6.58 -16.11
C HIS A 153 15.87 -5.82 -17.01
N ILE A 154 15.76 -6.03 -18.34
CA ILE A 154 16.57 -5.30 -19.33
C ILE A 154 16.31 -3.79 -19.24
N MET A 155 15.05 -3.37 -19.15
CA MET A 155 14.74 -1.95 -19.02
C MET A 155 15.44 -1.32 -17.81
N THR A 156 15.42 -2.03 -16.67
CA THR A 156 16.08 -1.57 -15.44
C THR A 156 17.60 -1.50 -15.60
N ILE A 157 18.21 -2.51 -16.25
CA ILE A 157 19.66 -2.54 -16.49
C ILE A 157 20.06 -1.40 -17.42
N ASN A 158 19.33 -1.18 -18.52
CA ASN A 158 19.63 -0.09 -19.46
C ASN A 158 19.54 1.28 -18.77
N GLN A 159 18.59 1.50 -17.86
CA GLN A 159 18.54 2.72 -17.06
C GLN A 159 19.78 2.89 -16.17
N ARG A 160 20.26 1.81 -15.56
CA ARG A 160 21.48 1.85 -14.74
C ARG A 160 22.75 2.06 -15.57
N ILE A 161 22.84 1.46 -16.76
CA ILE A 161 23.94 1.72 -17.72
C ILE A 161 23.91 3.20 -18.13
N ALA A 162 22.76 3.73 -18.53
CA ALA A 162 22.60 5.12 -18.96
C ALA A 162 22.92 6.14 -17.84
N SER A 163 22.66 5.79 -16.59
CA SER A 163 23.01 6.61 -15.42
C SER A 163 24.46 6.46 -14.96
N HIS A 164 25.25 5.64 -15.65
CA HIS A 164 26.66 5.32 -15.29
C HIS A 164 26.79 4.87 -13.84
N ASP A 165 25.88 4.01 -13.37
CA ASP A 165 25.88 3.51 -12.00
C ASP A 165 27.19 2.78 -11.67
N PRO A 166 28.04 3.31 -10.76
CA PRO A 166 29.34 2.74 -10.44
C PRO A 166 29.25 1.39 -9.73
N GLN A 167 28.10 1.03 -9.20
CA GLN A 167 27.86 -0.24 -8.52
C GLN A 167 27.27 -1.30 -9.46
N LEU A 168 27.06 -0.97 -10.74
CA LEU A 168 26.52 -1.92 -11.70
C LEU A 168 27.58 -2.93 -12.10
N ALA A 169 27.42 -4.17 -11.65
CA ALA A 169 28.28 -5.30 -12.01
C ALA A 169 27.39 -6.52 -12.28
N PHE A 170 27.47 -7.06 -13.48
CA PHE A 170 26.72 -8.26 -13.87
C PHE A 170 27.36 -8.96 -15.06
N SER A 171 26.96 -10.19 -15.28
CA SER A 171 27.27 -10.96 -16.49
C SER A 171 25.99 -11.54 -17.08
N VAL A 172 25.97 -11.76 -18.36
CA VAL A 172 24.91 -12.47 -19.08
C VAL A 172 25.44 -13.85 -19.46
N LEU A 173 24.72 -14.90 -19.08
CA LEU A 173 24.97 -16.27 -19.48
C LEU A 173 23.82 -16.74 -20.34
N MET A 174 24.08 -16.99 -21.62
CA MET A 174 23.17 -17.62 -22.57
C MET A 174 23.33 -19.13 -22.53
N ILE A 175 22.23 -19.85 -22.56
CA ILE A 175 22.17 -21.32 -22.56
C ILE A 175 21.16 -21.78 -23.60
N ASP A 176 21.57 -22.72 -24.46
CA ASP A 176 20.73 -23.35 -25.49
C ASP A 176 20.76 -24.87 -25.30
N VAL A 177 19.59 -25.47 -25.14
CA VAL A 177 19.48 -26.93 -24.89
C VAL A 177 19.66 -27.72 -26.17
N ASN A 178 20.72 -28.50 -26.24
CA ASN A 178 21.05 -29.28 -27.43
C ASN A 178 20.07 -30.40 -27.66
N GLY A 179 19.56 -30.52 -28.92
CA GLY A 179 18.80 -31.65 -29.40
C GLY A 179 17.39 -31.78 -28.85
N LEU A 180 16.75 -30.74 -28.34
CA LEU A 180 15.35 -30.73 -27.86
C LEU A 180 14.41 -31.21 -28.95
N LYS A 181 14.56 -30.71 -30.18
CA LYS A 181 13.73 -31.16 -31.34
C LYS A 181 13.81 -32.67 -31.57
N GLY A 182 15.00 -33.25 -31.53
CA GLY A 182 15.17 -34.71 -31.71
C GLY A 182 14.50 -35.53 -30.59
N ILE A 183 14.52 -35.04 -29.36
CA ILE A 183 13.77 -35.67 -28.24
C ILE A 183 12.26 -35.56 -28.49
N ASN A 184 11.76 -34.41 -28.86
CA ASN A 184 10.33 -34.20 -29.14
C ASN A 184 9.86 -35.11 -30.28
N ASP A 185 10.62 -35.18 -31.38
CA ASP A 185 10.27 -35.97 -32.58
C ASP A 185 10.32 -37.49 -32.33
N GLN A 186 11.27 -37.94 -31.46
CA GLN A 186 11.48 -39.37 -31.23
C GLN A 186 10.73 -39.91 -30.01
N PHE A 187 10.57 -39.12 -28.94
CA PHE A 187 10.04 -39.56 -27.66
C PHE A 187 8.80 -38.77 -27.19
N GLY A 188 8.36 -37.77 -27.98
CA GLY A 188 7.20 -36.93 -27.70
C GLY A 188 7.52 -35.71 -26.80
N HIS A 189 6.63 -34.72 -26.82
CA HIS A 189 6.79 -33.45 -26.14
C HIS A 189 6.93 -33.57 -24.59
N ALA A 190 6.31 -34.59 -24.00
CA ALA A 190 6.42 -34.81 -22.55
C ALA A 190 7.88 -35.07 -22.11
N MET A 191 8.66 -35.76 -22.93
CA MET A 191 10.08 -36.02 -22.65
C MET A 191 10.95 -34.78 -22.92
N GLY A 192 10.58 -33.98 -23.94
CA GLY A 192 11.19 -32.68 -24.15
C GLY A 192 10.95 -31.70 -22.98
N ASP A 193 9.73 -31.69 -22.45
CA ASP A 193 9.37 -30.90 -21.27
C ASP A 193 10.16 -31.34 -20.02
N GLU A 194 10.30 -32.65 -19.82
CA GLU A 194 11.14 -33.19 -18.74
C GLU A 194 12.62 -32.76 -18.88
N LEU A 195 13.17 -32.81 -20.11
CA LEU A 195 14.53 -32.32 -20.38
C LEU A 195 14.69 -30.85 -20.01
N LEU A 196 13.75 -29.99 -20.41
CA LEU A 196 13.80 -28.56 -20.07
C LEU A 196 13.73 -28.35 -18.56
N CYS A 197 12.82 -29.02 -17.85
CA CYS A 197 12.71 -28.94 -16.39
C CYS A 197 13.99 -29.39 -15.69
N ARG A 198 14.61 -30.50 -16.10
CA ARG A 198 15.88 -30.99 -15.55
C ARG A 198 17.02 -30.00 -15.78
N THR A 199 17.09 -29.41 -16.97
CA THR A 199 18.09 -28.40 -17.30
C THR A 199 17.96 -27.18 -16.38
N VAL A 200 16.74 -26.68 -16.17
CA VAL A 200 16.48 -25.56 -15.26
C VAL A 200 16.80 -25.91 -13.82
N GLN A 201 16.45 -27.09 -13.31
CA GLN A 201 16.83 -27.54 -11.97
C GLN A 201 18.34 -27.53 -11.77
N PHE A 202 19.09 -28.00 -12.77
CA PHE A 202 20.55 -27.97 -12.72
C PHE A 202 21.09 -26.53 -12.70
N ILE A 203 20.59 -25.63 -13.55
CA ILE A 203 21.00 -24.23 -13.59
C ILE A 203 20.69 -23.56 -12.24
N LYS A 204 19.48 -23.76 -11.67
CA LYS A 204 19.09 -23.25 -10.36
C LYS A 204 20.00 -23.75 -9.23
N SER A 205 20.52 -24.96 -9.31
CA SER A 205 21.44 -25.50 -8.29
C SER A 205 22.81 -24.82 -8.31
N ILE A 206 23.18 -24.19 -9.42
CA ILE A 206 24.46 -23.49 -9.61
C ILE A 206 24.32 -21.99 -9.34
N TYR A 207 23.31 -21.35 -9.92
CA TYR A 207 23.05 -19.91 -9.81
C TYR A 207 21.89 -19.65 -8.85
N THR A 208 22.20 -19.55 -7.56
CA THR A 208 21.20 -19.44 -6.49
C THR A 208 20.79 -18.00 -6.19
N HIS A 209 21.60 -17.02 -6.57
CA HIS A 209 21.41 -15.60 -6.28
C HIS A 209 21.13 -14.76 -7.54
N SER A 210 20.95 -15.41 -8.69
CA SER A 210 20.79 -14.75 -9.98
C SER A 210 19.46 -15.10 -10.61
N PRO A 211 18.71 -14.15 -11.19
CA PRO A 211 17.49 -14.44 -11.91
C PRO A 211 17.78 -15.26 -13.18
N ILE A 212 16.93 -16.27 -13.41
CA ILE A 212 16.99 -17.18 -14.54
C ILE A 212 15.74 -16.98 -15.35
N PHE A 213 15.90 -16.85 -16.67
CA PHE A 213 14.81 -16.56 -17.62
C PHE A 213 14.74 -17.64 -18.68
N ARG A 214 13.53 -17.98 -19.12
CA ARG A 214 13.26 -18.69 -20.37
C ARG A 214 12.86 -17.68 -21.43
N ILE A 215 13.71 -17.45 -22.42
CA ILE A 215 13.52 -16.42 -23.45
C ILE A 215 13.02 -17.00 -24.78
N GLY A 216 13.19 -18.30 -24.98
CA GLY A 216 12.77 -19.04 -26.16
C GLY A 216 12.34 -20.46 -25.81
N GLY A 217 12.10 -21.30 -26.79
CA GLY A 217 11.69 -22.69 -26.60
C GLY A 217 12.70 -23.51 -25.80
N ASP A 218 13.95 -23.46 -26.22
CA ASP A 218 15.12 -24.16 -25.67
C ASP A 218 16.23 -23.20 -25.16
N GLU A 219 15.94 -21.90 -25.15
CA GLU A 219 16.88 -20.85 -24.78
C GLU A 219 16.60 -20.31 -23.37
N PHE A 220 17.64 -20.35 -22.56
CA PHE A 220 17.64 -19.81 -21.19
C PHE A 220 18.70 -18.74 -21.04
N LEU A 221 18.45 -17.83 -20.12
CA LEU A 221 19.39 -16.76 -19.77
C LEU A 221 19.50 -16.65 -18.26
N VAL A 222 20.72 -16.51 -17.77
CA VAL A 222 20.99 -16.15 -16.38
C VAL A 222 21.61 -14.76 -16.36
N LEU A 223 20.99 -13.85 -15.62
CA LEU A 223 21.55 -12.54 -15.36
C LEU A 223 22.34 -12.60 -14.05
N ILE A 224 23.63 -12.89 -14.18
CA ILE A 224 24.50 -13.17 -13.05
C ILE A 224 24.81 -11.90 -12.27
N GLN A 225 24.43 -11.86 -10.99
CA GLN A 225 24.55 -10.71 -10.11
C GLN A 225 25.03 -11.11 -8.70
N GLY A 226 25.39 -10.12 -7.89
CA GLY A 226 25.69 -10.30 -6.47
C GLY A 226 26.80 -11.34 -6.21
N GLU A 227 26.53 -12.30 -5.35
CA GLU A 227 27.48 -13.35 -4.96
C GLU A 227 27.84 -14.27 -6.12
N ASP A 228 26.86 -14.61 -6.98
CA ASP A 228 27.11 -15.42 -8.18
C ASP A 228 28.04 -14.69 -9.16
N TYR A 229 27.95 -13.34 -9.25
CA TYR A 229 28.85 -12.56 -10.09
C TYR A 229 30.32 -12.62 -9.60
N GLN A 230 30.50 -12.57 -8.30
CA GLN A 230 31.87 -12.71 -7.72
C GLN A 230 32.50 -14.07 -8.05
N ASN A 231 31.69 -15.11 -8.10
CA ASN A 231 32.09 -16.49 -8.34
C ASN A 231 31.87 -16.96 -9.78
N ARG A 232 31.49 -16.09 -10.71
CA ARG A 232 30.97 -16.42 -12.04
C ARG A 232 31.85 -17.37 -12.86
N PHE A 233 33.16 -17.23 -12.80
CA PHE A 233 34.06 -18.10 -13.53
C PHE A 233 34.08 -19.52 -12.94
N THR A 234 34.09 -19.65 -11.63
CA THR A 234 34.00 -20.95 -10.95
C THR A 234 32.67 -21.65 -11.22
N LEU A 235 31.54 -20.87 -11.24
CA LEU A 235 30.26 -21.39 -11.57
C LEU A 235 30.15 -21.82 -13.05
N LEU A 236 30.78 -21.06 -13.95
CA LEU A 236 30.82 -21.42 -15.38
C LEU A 236 31.54 -22.74 -15.60
N GLU A 237 32.64 -23.03 -14.86
CA GLU A 237 33.32 -24.32 -14.95
C GLU A 237 32.44 -25.52 -14.63
N LYS A 238 31.47 -25.36 -13.72
CA LYS A 238 30.49 -26.42 -13.40
C LYS A 238 29.51 -26.71 -14.55
N ILE A 239 29.29 -25.76 -15.45
CA ILE A 239 28.41 -25.89 -16.60
C ILE A 239 29.12 -26.51 -17.80
N LYS A 240 30.41 -26.24 -18.00
CA LYS A 240 31.20 -26.70 -19.17
C LYS A 240 31.05 -28.20 -19.51
N PRO A 241 30.96 -29.12 -18.53
CA PRO A 241 30.80 -30.55 -18.84
C PRO A 241 29.48 -30.88 -19.57
N CYS A 242 28.50 -29.97 -19.53
CA CYS A 242 27.21 -30.12 -20.23
C CYS A 242 27.30 -29.71 -21.70
N ASN A 243 28.41 -29.07 -22.15
CA ASN A 243 28.58 -28.71 -23.55
C ASN A 243 29.04 -29.92 -24.37
N LYS A 244 28.08 -30.79 -24.68
CA LYS A 244 28.28 -32.03 -25.43
C LYS A 244 27.15 -32.33 -26.34
N LYS A 245 27.40 -33.17 -27.36
CA LYS A 245 26.35 -33.69 -28.22
C LYS A 245 25.46 -34.69 -27.46
N ARG A 246 24.19 -34.65 -27.69
CA ARG A 246 23.24 -35.59 -27.09
C ARG A 246 23.41 -36.99 -27.70
N ASN A 247 23.45 -37.99 -26.84
CA ASN A 247 23.48 -39.37 -27.24
C ASN A 247 22.05 -39.97 -27.22
N TYR A 248 21.42 -40.14 -28.39
CA TYR A 248 20.07 -40.69 -28.53
C TYR A 248 20.03 -42.21 -28.36
N GLN A 249 21.16 -42.90 -28.29
CA GLN A 249 21.24 -44.34 -28.08
C GLN A 249 21.14 -44.76 -26.60
N GLN A 250 21.14 -43.82 -25.71
CA GLN A 250 20.92 -44.11 -24.29
C GLN A 250 19.43 -44.49 -24.06
N GLU A 251 19.19 -45.26 -22.99
CA GLU A 251 17.83 -45.67 -22.61
C GLU A 251 16.90 -44.48 -22.36
N ARG A 252 17.45 -43.42 -21.76
CA ARG A 252 16.74 -42.16 -21.44
C ARG A 252 17.54 -40.95 -21.88
N PRO A 253 17.60 -40.63 -23.18
CA PRO A 253 18.45 -39.52 -23.64
C PRO A 253 17.98 -38.14 -23.16
N TRP A 254 16.72 -37.97 -22.75
CA TRP A 254 16.19 -36.74 -22.17
C TRP A 254 16.70 -36.48 -20.74
N GLU A 255 17.23 -37.47 -20.05
CA GLU A 255 17.86 -37.29 -18.73
C GLU A 255 19.30 -36.75 -18.84
N GLN A 256 19.90 -36.83 -19.99
CA GLN A 256 21.23 -36.29 -20.25
C GLN A 256 21.21 -34.77 -20.32
N LEU A 257 21.93 -34.09 -19.42
CA LEU A 257 22.17 -32.67 -19.54
C LEU A 257 23.14 -32.40 -20.69
N ALA A 258 22.64 -31.77 -21.75
CA ALA A 258 23.41 -31.39 -22.92
C ALA A 258 22.92 -30.03 -23.43
N PHE A 259 23.72 -28.99 -23.26
CA PHE A 259 23.43 -27.64 -23.70
C PHE A 259 24.71 -26.87 -24.03
N ALA A 260 24.63 -25.89 -24.91
CA ALA A 260 25.68 -24.93 -25.15
C ALA A 260 25.52 -23.74 -24.22
N ALA A 261 26.61 -23.15 -23.79
CA ALA A 261 26.60 -21.98 -22.92
C ALA A 261 27.65 -20.95 -23.33
N GLY A 262 27.31 -19.67 -23.18
CA GLY A 262 28.21 -18.56 -23.45
C GLY A 262 28.01 -17.42 -22.48
N MET A 263 29.06 -16.92 -21.85
CA MET A 263 29.00 -15.84 -20.87
C MET A 263 29.75 -14.61 -21.37
N SER A 264 29.24 -13.44 -21.02
CA SER A 264 29.90 -12.13 -21.20
C SER A 264 29.65 -11.23 -20.00
N ASP A 265 30.71 -10.53 -19.59
CA ASP A 265 30.65 -9.53 -18.53
C ASP A 265 30.27 -8.17 -19.09
N TYR A 266 29.56 -7.37 -18.29
CA TYR A 266 29.37 -5.94 -18.53
C TYR A 266 30.72 -5.22 -18.41
N GLN A 267 31.03 -4.38 -19.38
CA GLN A 267 32.28 -3.60 -19.45
C GLN A 267 31.95 -2.11 -19.33
N PRO A 268 32.12 -1.52 -18.14
CA PRO A 268 31.85 -0.08 -17.93
C PRO A 268 32.71 0.78 -18.90
N GLY A 269 32.06 1.79 -19.50
CA GLY A 269 32.69 2.69 -20.45
C GLY A 269 32.83 2.17 -21.89
N THR A 270 32.62 0.87 -22.12
CA THR A 270 32.60 0.27 -23.46
C THR A 270 31.18 -0.07 -23.88
N ASP A 271 30.41 -0.70 -23.00
CA ASP A 271 29.03 -1.10 -23.28
C ASP A 271 28.10 0.11 -23.11
N THR A 272 27.29 0.37 -24.12
CA THR A 272 26.32 1.47 -24.15
C THR A 272 24.91 1.01 -23.82
N SER A 273 24.65 -0.29 -23.96
CA SER A 273 23.35 -0.92 -23.70
C SER A 273 23.52 -2.37 -23.30
N TYR A 274 22.50 -2.94 -22.69
CA TYR A 274 22.44 -4.39 -22.42
C TYR A 274 22.67 -5.25 -23.67
N GLN A 275 22.25 -4.77 -24.84
CA GLN A 275 22.36 -5.48 -26.11
C GLN A 275 23.84 -5.81 -26.47
N ASP A 276 24.79 -4.96 -26.10
CA ASP A 276 26.22 -5.18 -26.38
C ASP A 276 26.73 -6.41 -25.65
N ILE A 277 26.34 -6.60 -24.39
CA ILE A 277 26.69 -7.74 -23.55
C ILE A 277 26.01 -9.00 -24.04
N PHE A 278 24.70 -8.90 -24.35
CA PHE A 278 23.90 -10.01 -24.87
C PHE A 278 24.52 -10.60 -26.16
N LEU A 279 24.83 -9.77 -27.13
CA LEU A 279 25.43 -10.21 -28.40
C LEU A 279 26.76 -10.92 -28.21
N ARG A 280 27.59 -10.48 -27.26
CA ARG A 280 28.86 -11.17 -26.95
C ARG A 280 28.63 -12.52 -26.27
N ALA A 281 27.65 -12.62 -25.37
CA ALA A 281 27.28 -13.86 -24.72
C ALA A 281 26.70 -14.86 -25.72
N ASP A 282 25.79 -14.42 -26.61
CA ASP A 282 25.19 -15.22 -27.67
C ASP A 282 26.25 -15.73 -28.65
N THR A 283 27.15 -14.86 -29.12
CA THR A 283 28.29 -15.27 -29.99
C THR A 283 29.14 -16.34 -29.34
N THR A 284 29.40 -16.23 -28.04
CA THR A 284 30.19 -17.22 -27.29
C THR A 284 29.44 -18.54 -27.17
N MET A 285 28.14 -18.53 -26.87
CA MET A 285 27.27 -19.70 -26.81
C MET A 285 27.22 -20.41 -28.18
N TYR A 286 27.05 -19.67 -29.28
CA TYR A 286 27.01 -20.23 -30.61
C TYR A 286 28.31 -20.92 -31.00
N LYS A 287 29.49 -20.34 -30.67
CA LYS A 287 30.82 -20.99 -30.85
C LYS A 287 30.90 -22.29 -30.04
N SER A 288 30.43 -22.27 -28.80
CA SER A 288 30.35 -23.43 -27.92
C SER A 288 29.46 -24.53 -28.54
N LYS A 289 28.30 -24.20 -29.09
CA LYS A 289 27.38 -25.12 -29.76
C LYS A 289 28.03 -25.82 -30.97
N LYS A 290 28.68 -25.04 -31.84
CA LYS A 290 29.41 -25.61 -33.00
C LYS A 290 30.55 -26.56 -32.60
N SER A 291 31.25 -26.23 -31.51
CA SER A 291 32.34 -27.09 -31.00
C SER A 291 31.82 -28.45 -30.51
N ALA A 292 30.60 -28.49 -29.94
CA ALA A 292 29.96 -29.71 -29.45
C ALA A 292 29.40 -30.58 -30.60
N GLU A 293 28.99 -29.98 -31.72
CA GLU A 293 28.44 -30.70 -32.87
C GLU A 293 29.49 -31.41 -33.74
N GLY A 294 30.75 -30.99 -33.63
CA GLY A 294 31.86 -31.49 -34.47
C GLY A 294 31.84 -30.90 -35.88
N PRO A 295 32.90 -31.13 -36.72
CA PRO A 295 32.91 -30.67 -38.08
C PRO A 295 31.77 -31.34 -38.86
N SER A 296 30.89 -30.52 -39.47
CA SER A 296 29.90 -30.99 -40.46
C SER A 296 30.65 -31.72 -41.57
N ILE A 297 30.58 -33.04 -41.59
CA ILE A 297 30.99 -33.80 -42.77
C ILE A 297 29.95 -33.49 -43.86
N ARG A 298 30.31 -32.65 -44.82
CA ARG A 298 29.62 -32.44 -46.05
C ARG A 298 29.85 -33.60 -46.98
#